data_41c3d7c8f060244618cdd8172486bc17
#
_entry.id   41c3d7c8f060244618cdd8172486bc17
#
_cell.length_a   1.000
_cell.length_b   1.000
_cell.length_c   1.000
_cell.angle_alpha   90.00
_cell.angle_beta   90.00
_cell.angle_gamma   90.00
#
_symmetry.space_group_name_H-M   'P 1'
#
loop_
_entity.id
_entity.type
_entity.pdbx_description
1 polymer ?
#
loop_
_entity_poly.entity_id
_entity_poly.type
_entity_poly.pdbx_seq_one_letter_code
_entity_poly.pdbx_strand_id
1 'polypeptide(L)'
;MRLFLDSSVLLAAAGSTSGASRLLIMAAGRERWIRLTSAYCVRETEHNLPKLGPKAVAAWNRLIKPKLTVAGTHLVLDRPLIYRAVKDRPIVITALSLKSDVLLTLDRGDFQDLLGTSVYGLPIRTPGEFLKGLGR
;
A
#
# COMPACT_ATOMS: atom_id res chain seq x y z
N MET A 1 -7.25 -9.09 -8.55
CA MET A 1 -5.88 -8.58 -8.35
C MET A 1 -5.68 -8.23 -6.88
N ARG A 2 -4.52 -8.53 -6.36
CA ARG A 2 -4.16 -8.30 -4.95
C ARG A 2 -3.21 -7.11 -4.87
N LEU A 3 -3.68 -6.02 -4.29
CA LEU A 3 -2.92 -4.77 -4.17
C LEU A 3 -2.43 -4.62 -2.73
N PHE A 4 -1.12 -4.53 -2.52
CA PHE A 4 -0.59 -4.21 -1.19
C PHE A 4 -0.40 -2.70 -1.08
N LEU A 5 -0.96 -2.11 -0.03
CA LEU A 5 -0.97 -0.66 0.16
C LEU A 5 -0.07 -0.30 1.34
N ASP A 6 0.99 0.44 1.04
CA ASP A 6 1.89 1.00 2.04
C ASP A 6 1.18 2.12 2.83
N SER A 7 1.67 2.42 4.03
CA SER A 7 1.11 3.48 4.87
C SER A 7 1.06 4.83 4.17
N SER A 8 2.03 5.14 3.33
CA SER A 8 2.05 6.39 2.56
C SER A 8 0.81 6.52 1.66
N VAL A 9 0.38 5.43 1.06
CA VAL A 9 -0.82 5.38 0.22
C VAL A 9 -2.08 5.53 1.07
N LEU A 10 -2.12 4.86 2.23
CA LEU A 10 -3.25 4.95 3.14
C LEU A 10 -3.42 6.38 3.68
N LEU A 11 -2.33 7.02 4.06
CA LEU A 11 -2.34 8.41 4.51
C LEU A 11 -2.82 9.36 3.41
N ALA A 12 -2.30 9.20 2.21
CA ALA A 12 -2.70 10.04 1.07
C ALA A 12 -4.18 9.87 0.77
N ALA A 13 -4.69 8.64 0.85
CA ALA A 13 -6.12 8.37 0.62
C ALA A 13 -7.00 9.05 1.67
N ALA A 14 -6.56 9.07 2.92
CA ALA A 14 -7.31 9.74 3.99
C ALA A 14 -7.25 11.26 3.86
N GLY A 15 -6.12 11.80 3.43
CA GLY A 15 -5.88 13.24 3.38
C GLY A 15 -6.37 13.95 2.13
N SER A 16 -6.64 13.24 1.04
CA SER A 16 -7.03 13.87 -0.22
C SER A 16 -8.20 13.15 -0.86
N THR A 17 -9.29 13.85 -1.08
CA THR A 17 -10.50 13.29 -1.70
C THR A 17 -10.34 13.08 -3.20
N SER A 18 -9.43 13.80 -3.85
CA SER A 18 -9.27 13.78 -5.31
C SER A 18 -8.01 13.09 -5.80
N GLY A 19 -7.15 12.62 -4.88
CA GLY A 19 -5.89 12.00 -5.25
C GLY A 19 -6.03 10.58 -5.78
N ALA A 20 -4.98 10.10 -6.44
CA ALA A 20 -4.94 8.76 -7.01
C ALA A 20 -5.11 7.66 -5.97
N SER A 21 -4.59 7.85 -4.76
CA SER A 21 -4.72 6.88 -3.68
C SER A 21 -6.18 6.65 -3.27
N ARG A 22 -6.93 7.73 -3.08
CA ARG A 22 -8.35 7.65 -2.75
C ARG A 22 -9.12 6.98 -3.89
N LEU A 23 -8.86 7.42 -5.12
CA LEU A 23 -9.52 6.88 -6.30
C LEU A 23 -9.31 5.38 -6.41
N LEU A 24 -8.08 4.93 -6.24
CA LEU A 24 -7.72 3.51 -6.32
C LEU A 24 -8.46 2.68 -5.26
N ILE A 25 -8.47 3.15 -4.02
CA ILE A 25 -9.13 2.42 -2.92
C ILE A 25 -10.64 2.35 -3.14
N MET A 26 -11.25 3.44 -3.59
CA MET A 26 -12.69 3.46 -3.83
C MET A 26 -13.09 2.64 -5.06
N ALA A 27 -12.24 2.61 -6.10
CA ALA A 27 -12.52 1.82 -7.29
C ALA A 27 -12.32 0.32 -7.08
N ALA A 28 -11.54 -0.08 -6.07
CA ALA A 28 -11.17 -1.47 -5.87
C ALA A 28 -12.36 -2.43 -5.71
N GLY A 29 -13.43 -1.97 -5.09
CA GLY A 29 -14.64 -2.78 -4.93
C GLY A 29 -15.26 -3.13 -6.27
N ARG A 30 -15.41 -2.13 -7.15
CA ARG A 30 -15.97 -2.30 -8.48
C ARG A 30 -15.07 -3.14 -9.38
N GLU A 31 -13.75 -2.99 -9.22
CA GLU A 31 -12.76 -3.73 -10.00
C GLU A 31 -12.46 -5.11 -9.43
N ARG A 32 -13.04 -5.45 -8.28
CA ARG A 32 -12.79 -6.69 -7.55
C ARG A 32 -11.33 -6.85 -7.12
N TRP A 33 -10.66 -5.76 -6.83
CA TRP A 33 -9.32 -5.79 -6.27
C TRP A 33 -9.38 -6.01 -4.77
N ILE A 34 -8.44 -6.81 -4.25
CA ILE A 34 -8.29 -7.00 -2.81
C ILE A 34 -7.30 -5.96 -2.32
N ARG A 35 -7.69 -5.17 -1.32
CA ARG A 35 -6.88 -4.11 -0.73
C ARG A 35 -6.17 -4.66 0.49
N LEU A 36 -4.93 -5.09 0.30
CA LEU A 36 -4.11 -5.69 1.34
C LEU A 36 -3.26 -4.64 2.01
N THR A 37 -3.04 -4.80 3.31
CA THR A 37 -2.05 -4.03 4.05
C THR A 37 -1.63 -4.84 5.28
N SER A 38 -0.67 -4.32 6.06
CA SER A 38 -0.23 -4.98 7.27
C SER A 38 -0.70 -4.22 8.51
N ALA A 39 -0.72 -4.91 9.65
CA ALA A 39 -1.00 -4.26 10.93
C ALA A 39 0.00 -3.14 11.20
N TYR A 40 1.26 -3.31 10.80
CA TYR A 40 2.28 -2.28 10.92
C TYR A 40 1.89 -1.03 10.11
N CYS A 41 1.47 -1.19 8.86
CA CYS A 41 1.07 -0.06 8.02
C CYS A 41 -0.16 0.65 8.58
N VAL A 42 -1.11 -0.10 9.15
CA VAL A 42 -2.28 0.50 9.79
C VAL A 42 -1.87 1.34 10.99
N ARG A 43 -1.01 0.80 11.86
CA ARG A 43 -0.54 1.53 13.03
C ARG A 43 0.22 2.79 12.65
N GLU A 44 1.10 2.70 11.65
CA GLU A 44 1.86 3.85 11.17
C GLU A 44 0.93 4.92 10.60
N THR A 45 -0.08 4.50 9.84
CA THR A 45 -1.09 5.42 9.31
C THR A 45 -1.83 6.12 10.45
N GLU A 46 -2.33 5.35 11.41
CA GLU A 46 -3.12 5.91 12.52
C GLU A 46 -2.29 6.83 13.42
N HIS A 47 -1.01 6.55 13.55
CA HIS A 47 -0.11 7.42 14.30
C HIS A 47 0.05 8.80 13.63
N ASN A 48 0.03 8.85 12.32
CA ASN A 48 0.26 10.08 11.56
C ASN A 48 -1.03 10.82 11.15
N LEU A 49 -2.18 10.18 11.26
CA LEU A 49 -3.46 10.78 10.86
C LEU A 49 -3.78 12.12 11.53
N PRO A 50 -3.53 12.29 12.85
CA PRO A 50 -3.85 13.55 13.50
C PRO A 50 -3.19 14.76 12.85
N LYS A 51 -2.03 14.58 12.23
CA LYS A 51 -1.32 15.67 11.53
C LYS A 51 -2.08 16.18 10.31
N LEU A 52 -2.97 15.35 9.77
CA LEU A 52 -3.75 15.69 8.56
C LEU A 52 -5.11 16.31 8.89
N GLY A 53 -5.50 16.30 10.18
CA GLY A 53 -6.72 16.94 10.64
C GLY A 53 -7.91 16.00 10.77
N PRO A 54 -9.04 16.53 11.33
CA PRO A 54 -10.20 15.70 11.67
C PRO A 54 -10.92 15.13 10.46
N LYS A 55 -10.89 15.79 9.30
CA LYS A 55 -11.50 15.24 8.08
C LYS A 55 -10.80 13.98 7.61
N ALA A 56 -9.48 13.95 7.70
CA ALA A 56 -8.68 12.78 7.33
C ALA A 56 -8.97 11.62 8.30
N VAL A 57 -9.06 11.90 9.60
CA VAL A 57 -9.40 10.89 10.60
C VAL A 57 -10.77 10.29 10.33
N ALA A 58 -11.75 11.13 10.03
CA ALA A 58 -13.11 10.66 9.69
C ALA A 58 -13.13 9.82 8.42
N ALA A 59 -12.44 10.25 7.38
CA ALA A 59 -12.36 9.51 6.13
C ALA A 59 -11.69 8.14 6.34
N TRP A 60 -10.64 8.10 7.12
CA TRP A 60 -9.96 6.86 7.47
C TRP A 60 -10.91 5.86 8.13
N ASN A 61 -11.59 6.31 9.18
CA ASN A 61 -12.46 5.44 9.97
C ASN A 61 -13.70 4.96 9.20
N ARG A 62 -14.26 5.82 8.35
CA ARG A 62 -15.53 5.53 7.67
C ARG A 62 -15.37 4.92 6.28
N LEU A 63 -14.37 5.37 5.52
CA LEU A 63 -14.27 5.05 4.10
C LEU A 63 -13.11 4.10 3.77
N ILE A 64 -12.01 4.16 4.50
CA ILE A 64 -10.77 3.49 4.10
C ILE A 64 -10.54 2.23 4.92
N LYS A 65 -10.37 2.36 6.23
CA LYS A 65 -10.03 1.24 7.10
C LYS A 65 -10.99 0.05 6.95
N PRO A 66 -12.33 0.24 6.91
CA PRO A 66 -13.25 -0.90 6.79
C PRO A 66 -13.11 -1.69 5.50
N LYS A 67 -12.49 -1.12 4.47
CA LYS A 67 -12.34 -1.76 3.16
C LYS A 67 -11.05 -2.56 3.04
N LEU A 68 -10.16 -2.47 4.04
CA LEU A 68 -8.84 -3.10 3.96
C LEU A 68 -8.87 -4.53 4.49
N THR A 69 -8.07 -5.39 3.85
CA THR A 69 -7.75 -6.71 4.38
C THR A 69 -6.40 -6.60 5.06
N VAL A 70 -6.39 -6.71 6.39
CA VAL A 70 -5.19 -6.47 7.20
C VAL A 70 -4.54 -7.79 7.57
N ALA A 71 -3.26 -7.95 7.20
CA ALA A 71 -2.48 -9.12 7.56
C ALA A 71 -1.88 -8.98 8.94
N GLY A 72 -1.78 -10.10 9.64
CA GLY A 72 -1.08 -10.16 10.93
C GLY A 72 0.43 -9.95 10.77
N THR A 73 1.14 -10.04 11.89
CA THR A 73 2.56 -9.71 11.96
C THR A 73 3.49 -10.88 11.72
N HIS A 74 2.98 -12.11 11.66
CA HIS A 74 3.80 -13.31 11.51
C HIS A 74 3.66 -13.88 10.11
N LEU A 75 4.40 -13.28 9.18
CA LEU A 75 4.44 -13.74 7.80
C LEU A 75 5.82 -14.32 7.50
N VAL A 76 5.81 -15.48 6.84
CA VAL A 76 7.02 -16.18 6.48
C VAL A 76 7.04 -16.35 4.96
N LEU A 77 8.19 -16.06 4.37
CA LEU A 77 8.42 -16.38 2.97
C LEU A 77 8.87 -17.82 2.83
N ASP A 78 8.35 -18.49 1.82
CA ASP A 78 8.73 -19.87 1.51
C ASP A 78 10.05 -19.98 0.75
N ARG A 79 10.70 -18.84 0.48
CA ARG A 79 11.99 -18.78 -0.19
C ARG A 79 12.81 -17.63 0.39
N PRO A 80 14.15 -17.78 0.44
CA PRO A 80 14.99 -16.70 0.93
C PRO A 80 15.00 -15.54 -0.07
N LEU A 81 15.02 -14.32 0.47
CA LEU A 81 15.25 -13.13 -0.31
C LEU A 81 16.70 -12.73 -0.16
N ILE A 82 17.38 -12.53 -1.26
CA ILE A 82 18.73 -11.98 -1.26
C ILE A 82 18.60 -10.48 -1.41
N TYR A 83 18.84 -9.77 -0.32
CA TYR A 83 18.66 -8.34 -0.31
C TYR A 83 19.97 -7.60 -0.33
N ARG A 84 19.94 -6.45 -0.88
CA ARG A 84 20.91 -5.41 -0.55
C ARG A 84 20.13 -4.20 -0.07
N ALA A 85 19.46 -3.54 -1.00
CA ALA A 85 18.70 -2.34 -0.69
C ALA A 85 17.37 -2.64 0.00
N VAL A 86 16.79 -3.84 -0.18
CA VAL A 86 15.46 -4.16 0.34
C VAL A 86 15.46 -4.92 1.66
N LYS A 87 16.63 -5.29 2.19
CA LYS A 87 16.71 -6.10 3.43
C LYS A 87 16.04 -5.42 4.62
N ASP A 88 16.03 -4.10 4.63
CA ASP A 88 15.43 -3.30 5.70
C ASP A 88 14.00 -2.90 5.38
N ARG A 89 13.37 -3.56 4.40
CA ARG A 89 12.03 -3.22 3.94
C ARG A 89 11.05 -4.35 4.23
N PRO A 90 10.61 -4.51 5.48
CA PRO A 90 9.69 -5.57 5.85
C PRO A 90 8.37 -5.50 5.10
N ILE A 91 8.01 -4.32 4.59
CA ILE A 91 6.80 -4.14 3.78
C ILE A 91 6.88 -4.95 2.49
N VAL A 92 8.05 -4.99 1.82
CA VAL A 92 8.25 -5.79 0.61
C VAL A 92 8.09 -7.28 0.94
N ILE A 93 8.68 -7.71 2.05
CA ILE A 93 8.57 -9.11 2.51
C ILE A 93 7.11 -9.48 2.77
N THR A 94 6.39 -8.61 3.46
CA THR A 94 4.97 -8.84 3.75
C THR A 94 4.15 -8.93 2.48
N ALA A 95 4.36 -8.00 1.53
CA ALA A 95 3.63 -8.00 0.28
C ALA A 95 3.89 -9.28 -0.53
N LEU A 96 5.13 -9.75 -0.56
CA LEU A 96 5.49 -11.00 -1.23
C LEU A 96 4.84 -12.20 -0.53
N SER A 97 4.88 -12.25 0.81
CA SER A 97 4.27 -13.33 1.58
C SER A 97 2.78 -13.45 1.33
N LEU A 98 2.11 -12.33 1.10
CA LEU A 98 0.68 -12.28 0.81
C LEU A 98 0.36 -12.57 -0.66
N LYS A 99 1.36 -12.84 -1.48
CA LYS A 99 1.20 -13.09 -2.91
C LYS A 99 0.51 -11.93 -3.60
N SER A 100 0.95 -10.71 -3.28
CA SER A 100 0.43 -9.50 -3.88
C SER A 100 0.82 -9.41 -5.35
N ASP A 101 -0.05 -8.81 -6.15
CA ASP A 101 0.21 -8.58 -7.57
C ASP A 101 0.99 -7.28 -7.80
N VAL A 102 0.89 -6.35 -6.87
CA VAL A 102 1.63 -5.08 -6.91
C VAL A 102 1.75 -4.51 -5.50
N LEU A 103 2.86 -3.85 -5.24
CA LEU A 103 3.08 -3.04 -4.03
C LEU A 103 2.94 -1.58 -4.42
N LEU A 104 2.02 -0.88 -3.80
CA LEU A 104 1.76 0.53 -4.06
C LEU A 104 2.31 1.38 -2.93
N THR A 105 3.13 2.36 -3.27
CA THR A 105 3.76 3.25 -2.31
C THR A 105 3.96 4.64 -2.89
N LEU A 106 3.98 5.64 -2.01
CA LEU A 106 4.36 7.02 -2.35
C LEU A 106 5.68 7.40 -1.66
N ASP A 107 6.26 6.47 -0.91
CA ASP A 107 7.48 6.73 -0.16
C ASP A 107 8.69 6.64 -1.09
N ARG A 108 9.09 7.81 -1.63
CA ARG A 108 10.24 7.90 -2.52
C ARG A 108 11.56 7.81 -1.77
N GLY A 109 11.56 8.06 -0.47
CA GLY A 109 12.76 7.91 0.35
C GLY A 109 13.18 6.46 0.50
N ASP A 110 12.26 5.61 0.97
CA ASP A 110 12.54 4.20 1.19
C ASP A 110 12.54 3.37 -0.09
N PHE A 111 11.71 3.76 -1.07
CA PHE A 111 11.52 2.96 -2.28
C PHE A 111 12.05 3.62 -3.55
N GLN A 112 12.85 4.66 -3.42
CA GLN A 112 13.32 5.43 -4.58
C GLN A 112 13.95 4.56 -5.67
N ASP A 113 14.83 3.63 -5.27
CA ASP A 113 15.54 2.76 -6.21
C ASP A 113 14.65 1.64 -6.77
N LEU A 114 13.51 1.40 -6.15
CA LEU A 114 12.62 0.28 -6.50
C LEU A 114 11.39 0.71 -7.25
N LEU A 115 10.98 1.99 -7.16
CA LEU A 115 9.82 2.49 -7.88
C LEU A 115 10.02 2.31 -9.38
N GLY A 116 9.01 1.74 -10.04
CA GLY A 116 9.07 1.43 -11.44
C GLY A 116 9.74 0.10 -11.77
N THR A 117 10.27 -0.61 -10.75
CA THR A 117 10.93 -1.90 -10.91
C THR A 117 10.08 -3.03 -10.34
N SER A 118 10.66 -4.23 -10.29
CA SER A 118 10.04 -5.41 -9.68
C SER A 118 11.03 -6.10 -8.76
N VAL A 119 10.53 -6.65 -7.65
CA VAL A 119 11.32 -7.47 -6.72
C VAL A 119 10.67 -8.85 -6.67
N TYR A 120 11.39 -9.87 -7.13
CA TYR A 120 10.87 -11.24 -7.24
C TYR A 120 9.50 -11.28 -7.95
N GLY A 121 9.40 -10.52 -9.04
CA GLY A 121 8.16 -10.46 -9.82
C GLY A 121 7.08 -9.55 -9.25
N LEU A 122 7.32 -8.92 -8.11
CA LEU A 122 6.38 -7.98 -7.49
C LEU A 122 6.67 -6.57 -8.02
N PRO A 123 5.82 -6.00 -8.87
CA PRO A 123 5.99 -4.62 -9.31
C PRO A 123 5.81 -3.65 -8.15
N ILE A 124 6.62 -2.60 -8.13
CA ILE A 124 6.53 -1.53 -7.12
C ILE A 124 6.20 -0.24 -7.86
N ARG A 125 5.04 0.32 -7.58
CA ARG A 125 4.48 1.45 -8.33
C ARG A 125 3.84 2.47 -7.40
N THR A 126 3.70 3.71 -7.87
CA THR A 126 2.81 4.66 -7.22
C THR A 126 1.37 4.38 -7.65
N PRO A 127 0.37 4.80 -6.85
CA PRO A 127 -1.03 4.67 -7.28
C PRO A 127 -1.31 5.30 -8.64
N GLY A 128 -0.72 6.47 -8.91
CA GLY A 128 -0.89 7.13 -10.20
C GLY A 128 -0.34 6.31 -11.37
N GLU A 129 0.86 5.76 -11.21
CA GLU A 129 1.47 4.90 -12.24
C GLU A 129 0.64 3.65 -12.48
N PHE A 130 0.15 3.05 -11.41
CA PHE A 130 -0.69 1.85 -11.50
C PHE A 130 -1.96 2.13 -12.30
N LEU A 131 -2.66 3.22 -11.97
CA LEU A 131 -3.90 3.58 -12.66
C LEU A 131 -3.65 3.91 -14.14
N LYS A 132 -2.55 4.59 -14.46
CA LYS A 132 -2.18 4.86 -15.85
C LYS A 132 -1.91 3.58 -16.63
N GLY A 133 -1.26 2.62 -16.00
CA GLY A 133 -0.96 1.33 -16.62
C GLY A 133 -2.21 0.53 -16.97
N LEU A 134 -3.35 0.84 -16.35
CA LEU A 134 -4.63 0.22 -16.67
C LEU A 134 -5.39 0.99 -17.77
N GLY A 135 -4.82 2.04 -18.32
CA GLY A 135 -5.49 2.87 -19.34
C GLY A 135 -6.53 3.82 -18.77
N ARG A 136 -6.39 4.22 -17.53
CA ARG A 136 -7.37 5.07 -16.83
C ARG A 136 -6.85 6.47 -16.55
#